data_7f7c2e5cbf4d7e994598f10c95f09e1a
#
_entry.id   7f7c2e5cbf4d7e994598f10c95f09e1a
#
_cell.length_a   1.000
_cell.length_b   1.000
_cell.length_c   1.000
_cell.angle_alpha   90.00
_cell.angle_beta   90.00
_cell.angle_gamma   90.00
#
_symmetry.space_group_name_H-M   'P 1'
#
loop_
_entity.id
_entity.type
_entity.pdbx_description
1 polymer ?
#
loop_
_entity_poly.entity_id
_entity_poly.type
_entity_poly.pdbx_seq_one_letter_code
_entity_poly.pdbx_strand_id
1 'polypeptide(L)'
;RSLVGSEMCIRDRRDAARRRSGLSRDEVMTLASIVTEETNKADEMPRVAGVYINRLRKGMPLQADPTVKYALQDFSLRRILHKHLRTPSPYNTYLNKGLPPSSIAMPSVAAIDGVLNFENHDYLFFCARPTFDGYHSFARTYGEHLANARAYSAELNRRNIK
;
A
#
# COMPACT_ATOMS: atom_id res chain seq x y z
N ARG A 1 31.80 16.95 -14.73
CA ARG A 1 31.41 15.59 -14.28
C ARG A 1 30.13 15.21 -15.00
N SER A 2 30.20 14.15 -15.78
CA SER A 2 29.17 13.71 -16.72
C SER A 2 27.89 13.34 -15.98
N LEU A 3 26.72 13.88 -16.41
CA LEU A 3 25.37 13.48 -16.00
C LEU A 3 25.15 11.97 -16.18
N VAL A 4 25.78 11.37 -17.19
CA VAL A 4 25.74 9.93 -17.50
C VAL A 4 26.25 9.06 -16.35
N GLY A 5 27.28 9.48 -15.62
CA GLY A 5 27.82 8.73 -14.47
C GLY A 5 26.88 8.75 -13.26
N SER A 6 26.12 9.82 -13.05
CA SER A 6 25.14 9.92 -11.95
C SER A 6 23.88 9.11 -12.24
N GLU A 7 23.39 9.11 -13.48
CA GLU A 7 22.22 8.31 -13.89
C GLU A 7 22.50 6.80 -13.83
N MET A 8 23.70 6.38 -14.24
CA MET A 8 24.12 4.99 -14.17
C MET A 8 24.21 4.52 -12.70
N CYS A 9 24.74 5.35 -11.82
CA CYS A 9 24.81 5.06 -10.38
C CYS A 9 23.40 4.95 -9.74
N ILE A 10 22.45 5.79 -10.16
CA ILE A 10 21.06 5.73 -9.70
C ILE A 10 20.38 4.46 -10.19
N ARG A 11 20.57 4.08 -11.44
CA ARG A 11 20.03 2.82 -11.99
C ARG A 11 20.55 1.61 -11.23
N ASP A 12 21.86 1.53 -11.00
CA ASP A 12 22.49 0.42 -10.30
C ASP A 12 21.97 0.28 -8.85
N ARG A 13 21.80 1.40 -8.15
CA ARG A 13 21.21 1.42 -6.80
C ARG A 13 19.77 0.95 -6.80
N ARG A 14 18.96 1.41 -7.75
CA ARG A 14 17.55 0.98 -7.87
C ARG A 14 17.43 -0.49 -8.25
N ASP A 15 18.27 -1.00 -9.13
CA ASP A 15 18.29 -2.41 -9.50
C ASP A 15 18.74 -3.31 -8.34
N ALA A 16 19.70 -2.88 -7.52
CA ALA A 16 20.10 -3.58 -6.30
C ALA A 16 18.96 -3.60 -5.25
N ALA A 17 18.31 -2.46 -5.04
CA ALA A 17 17.16 -2.34 -4.14
C ALA A 17 15.98 -3.20 -4.61
N ARG A 18 15.70 -3.23 -5.92
CA ARG A 18 14.68 -4.08 -6.50
C ARG A 18 14.95 -5.57 -6.24
N ARG A 19 16.20 -6.01 -6.45
CA ARG A 19 16.58 -7.42 -6.18
C ARG A 19 16.32 -7.82 -4.74
N ARG A 20 16.51 -6.92 -3.78
CA ARG A 20 16.18 -7.14 -2.36
C ARG A 20 14.69 -7.40 -2.13
N SER A 21 13.82 -6.74 -2.87
CA SER A 21 12.37 -6.94 -2.76
C SER A 21 11.89 -8.27 -3.35
N GLY A 22 12.62 -8.84 -4.29
CA GLY A 22 12.21 -10.03 -5.06
C GLY A 22 11.16 -9.71 -6.14
N LEU A 23 10.86 -8.43 -6.38
CA LEU A 23 9.87 -7.99 -7.35
C LEU A 23 10.51 -7.67 -8.70
N SER A 24 9.76 -7.87 -9.79
CA SER A 24 10.12 -7.36 -11.12
C SER A 24 9.94 -5.83 -11.18
N ARG A 25 10.39 -5.20 -12.26
CA ARG A 25 10.18 -3.76 -12.47
C ARG A 25 8.69 -3.41 -12.52
N ASP A 26 7.90 -4.19 -13.25
CA ASP A 26 6.46 -3.97 -13.38
C ASP A 26 5.74 -4.19 -12.05
N GLU A 27 6.15 -5.19 -11.27
CA GLU A 27 5.62 -5.44 -9.94
C GLU A 27 5.95 -4.31 -8.96
N VAL A 28 7.16 -3.73 -9.03
CA VAL A 28 7.51 -2.53 -8.25
C VAL A 28 6.60 -1.36 -8.61
N MET A 29 6.36 -1.11 -9.90
CA MET A 29 5.46 -0.04 -10.34
C MET A 29 4.02 -0.29 -9.90
N THR A 30 3.55 -1.52 -10.00
CA THR A 30 2.20 -1.92 -9.56
C THR A 30 2.03 -1.71 -8.06
N LEU A 31 2.97 -2.19 -7.24
CA LEU A 31 2.92 -1.97 -5.79
C LEU A 31 3.03 -0.49 -5.42
N ALA A 32 3.91 0.25 -6.08
CA ALA A 32 4.05 1.69 -5.86
C ALA A 32 2.77 2.45 -6.21
N SER A 33 2.00 2.02 -7.22
CA SER A 33 0.70 2.61 -7.54
C SER A 33 -0.31 2.43 -6.41
N ILE A 34 -0.29 1.26 -5.74
CA ILE A 34 -1.13 1.00 -4.57
C ILE A 34 -0.70 1.89 -3.39
N VAL A 35 0.60 1.95 -3.10
CA VAL A 35 1.15 2.77 -2.00
C VAL A 35 0.83 4.26 -2.20
N THR A 36 0.86 4.74 -3.45
CA THR A 36 0.50 6.12 -3.80
C THR A 36 -0.94 6.45 -3.39
N GLU A 37 -1.86 5.50 -3.57
CA GLU A 37 -3.27 5.68 -3.24
C GLU A 37 -3.58 5.45 -1.74
N GLU A 38 -2.68 4.80 -1.00
CA GLU A 38 -2.87 4.51 0.42
C GLU A 38 -2.47 5.67 1.32
N THR A 39 -1.38 6.37 1.01
CA THR A 39 -0.87 7.43 1.86
C THR A 39 -0.20 8.56 1.08
N ASN A 40 -0.41 9.79 1.56
CA ASN A 40 0.30 10.98 1.06
C ASN A 40 1.57 11.27 1.87
N LYS A 41 1.89 10.46 2.88
CA LYS A 41 3.03 10.66 3.77
C LYS A 41 4.23 9.90 3.24
N ALA A 42 5.16 10.62 2.58
CA ALA A 42 6.34 10.04 1.96
C ALA A 42 7.22 9.24 2.96
N ASP A 43 7.31 9.70 4.19
CA ASP A 43 8.04 9.04 5.28
C ASP A 43 7.40 7.72 5.75
N GLU A 44 6.09 7.53 5.50
CA GLU A 44 5.37 6.31 5.83
C GLU A 44 5.34 5.28 4.68
N MET A 45 5.56 5.72 3.44
CA MET A 45 5.50 4.85 2.25
C MET A 45 6.38 3.61 2.33
N PRO A 46 7.64 3.67 2.84
CA PRO A 46 8.46 2.47 3.01
C PRO A 46 7.85 1.45 3.98
N ARG A 47 7.16 1.90 5.03
CA ARG A 47 6.49 1.04 6.01
C ARG A 47 5.24 0.39 5.42
N VAL A 48 4.43 1.16 4.71
CA VAL A 48 3.24 0.63 3.99
C VAL A 48 3.67 -0.40 2.95
N ALA A 49 4.70 -0.10 2.16
CA ALA A 49 5.28 -1.05 1.20
C ALA A 49 5.75 -2.34 1.89
N GLY A 50 6.39 -2.23 3.05
CA GLY A 50 6.82 -3.38 3.86
C GLY A 50 5.67 -4.28 4.29
N VAL A 51 4.50 -3.72 4.65
CA VAL A 51 3.30 -4.52 4.97
C VAL A 51 2.88 -5.36 3.76
N TYR A 52 2.78 -4.76 2.59
CA TYR A 52 2.36 -5.47 1.38
C TYR A 52 3.37 -6.52 0.95
N ILE A 53 4.67 -6.24 1.03
CA ILE A 53 5.74 -7.21 0.73
C ILE A 53 5.66 -8.39 1.72
N ASN A 54 5.43 -8.14 3.01
CA ASN A 54 5.24 -9.19 4.01
C ASN A 54 4.03 -10.09 3.66
N ARG A 55 2.91 -9.49 3.24
CA ARG A 55 1.73 -10.23 2.81
C ARG A 55 2.00 -11.07 1.56
N LEU A 56 2.66 -10.51 0.56
CA LEU A 56 3.07 -11.25 -0.65
C LEU A 56 3.91 -12.46 -0.30
N ARG A 57 4.92 -12.30 0.56
CA ARG A 57 5.81 -13.39 1.01
C ARG A 57 5.08 -14.48 1.79
N LYS A 58 4.03 -14.12 2.51
CA LYS A 58 3.19 -15.07 3.26
C LYS A 58 2.03 -15.65 2.45
N GLY A 59 1.87 -15.29 1.19
CA GLY A 59 0.75 -15.72 0.35
C GLY A 59 -0.61 -15.20 0.84
N MET A 60 -0.62 -14.08 1.55
CA MET A 60 -1.83 -13.42 2.02
C MET A 60 -2.39 -12.51 0.92
N PRO A 61 -3.73 -12.39 0.78
CA PRO A 61 -4.32 -11.37 -0.09
C PRO A 61 -3.93 -9.97 0.40
N LEU A 62 -3.67 -9.05 -0.53
CA LEU A 62 -3.24 -7.69 -0.16
C LEU A 62 -4.33 -6.89 0.55
N GLN A 63 -5.60 -7.11 0.16
CA GLN A 63 -6.77 -6.43 0.73
C GLN A 63 -6.63 -4.90 0.70
N ALA A 64 -6.16 -4.38 -0.43
CA ALA A 64 -5.96 -2.96 -0.65
C ALA A 64 -7.23 -2.31 -1.19
N ASP A 65 -7.85 -1.43 -0.43
CA ASP A 65 -9.07 -0.69 -0.83
C ASP A 65 -8.94 0.05 -2.17
N PRO A 66 -7.80 0.69 -2.50
CA PRO A 66 -7.63 1.33 -3.80
C PRO A 66 -7.83 0.41 -4.99
N THR A 67 -7.48 -0.88 -4.86
CA THR A 67 -7.68 -1.85 -5.93
C THR A 67 -9.16 -2.17 -6.17
N VAL A 68 -9.98 -2.10 -5.12
CA VAL A 68 -11.44 -2.25 -5.22
C VAL A 68 -12.07 -1.04 -5.89
N LYS A 69 -11.65 0.18 -5.53
CA LYS A 69 -12.08 1.40 -6.22
C LYS A 69 -11.76 1.35 -7.70
N TYR A 70 -10.55 0.92 -8.04
CA TYR A 70 -10.15 0.74 -9.43
C TYR A 70 -11.00 -0.31 -10.14
N ALA A 71 -11.27 -1.45 -9.50
CA ALA A 71 -12.11 -2.51 -10.06
C ALA A 71 -13.54 -2.04 -10.35
N LEU A 72 -14.08 -1.15 -9.52
CA LEU A 72 -15.41 -0.54 -9.67
C LEU A 72 -15.43 0.59 -10.69
N GLN A 73 -14.26 1.14 -11.07
CA GLN A 73 -14.14 2.38 -11.86
C GLN A 73 -14.91 3.56 -11.25
N ASP A 74 -15.06 3.55 -9.92
CA ASP A 74 -15.74 4.59 -9.16
C ASP A 74 -14.76 5.21 -8.15
N PHE A 75 -14.08 6.26 -8.60
CA PHE A 75 -13.09 6.99 -7.81
C PHE A 75 -13.72 8.02 -6.85
N SER A 76 -15.04 8.22 -6.95
CA SER A 76 -15.79 9.11 -6.06
C SER A 76 -16.10 8.47 -4.69
N LEU A 77 -15.97 7.16 -4.59
CA LEU A 77 -16.21 6.42 -3.36
C LEU A 77 -15.25 6.87 -2.26
N ARG A 78 -15.81 7.46 -1.21
CA ARG A 78 -15.04 7.83 -0.01
C ARG A 78 -14.81 6.67 0.93
N ARG A 79 -15.69 5.65 0.89
CA ARG A 79 -15.64 4.48 1.78
C ARG A 79 -15.95 3.22 1.00
N ILE A 80 -15.13 2.20 1.21
CA ILE A 80 -15.39 0.85 0.71
C ILE A 80 -16.31 0.13 1.70
N LEU A 81 -17.42 -0.38 1.20
CA LEU A 81 -18.40 -1.16 1.97
C LEU A 81 -18.21 -2.65 1.68
N HIS A 82 -18.70 -3.52 2.58
CA HIS A 82 -18.62 -4.98 2.43
C HIS A 82 -19.12 -5.50 1.07
N LYS A 83 -20.18 -4.89 0.51
CA LYS A 83 -20.67 -5.24 -0.83
C LYS A 83 -19.64 -5.03 -1.93
N HIS A 84 -18.81 -3.99 -1.79
CA HIS A 84 -17.77 -3.65 -2.77
C HIS A 84 -16.62 -4.65 -2.76
N LEU A 85 -16.30 -5.26 -1.59
CA LEU A 85 -15.24 -6.25 -1.45
C LEU A 85 -15.49 -7.52 -2.27
N ARG A 86 -16.73 -7.76 -2.68
CA ARG A 86 -17.13 -8.93 -3.49
C ARG A 86 -17.16 -8.65 -4.98
N THR A 87 -16.75 -7.48 -5.42
CA THR A 87 -16.72 -7.11 -6.85
C THR A 87 -15.82 -8.06 -7.62
N PRO A 88 -16.37 -8.83 -8.60
CA PRO A 88 -15.57 -9.76 -9.38
C PRO A 88 -14.69 -8.97 -10.36
N SER A 89 -13.38 -8.99 -10.12
CA SER A 89 -12.38 -8.36 -10.96
C SER A 89 -11.01 -8.96 -10.66
N PRO A 90 -10.13 -9.15 -11.65
CA PRO A 90 -8.75 -9.55 -11.42
C PRO A 90 -7.95 -8.53 -10.60
N TYR A 91 -8.41 -7.28 -10.55
CA TYR A 91 -7.81 -6.21 -9.74
C TYR A 91 -8.21 -6.26 -8.27
N ASN A 92 -9.29 -6.93 -7.92
CA ASN A 92 -9.77 -7.00 -6.53
C ASN A 92 -8.83 -7.88 -5.68
N THR A 93 -7.99 -7.24 -4.89
CA THR A 93 -7.01 -7.92 -4.02
C THR A 93 -7.59 -8.50 -2.74
N TYR A 94 -8.90 -8.37 -2.49
CA TYR A 94 -9.63 -9.14 -1.49
C TYR A 94 -9.98 -10.56 -1.97
N LEU A 95 -10.21 -10.71 -3.28
CA LEU A 95 -10.59 -11.99 -3.88
C LEU A 95 -9.40 -12.74 -4.49
N ASN A 96 -8.40 -12.01 -4.96
CA ASN A 96 -7.24 -12.55 -5.65
C ASN A 96 -5.96 -12.30 -4.84
N LYS A 97 -5.19 -13.34 -4.60
CA LYS A 97 -3.88 -13.25 -3.96
C LYS A 97 -2.86 -12.64 -4.92
N GLY A 98 -1.86 -11.99 -4.36
CA GLY A 98 -0.79 -11.37 -5.13
C GLY A 98 -1.13 -9.96 -5.62
N LEU A 99 -0.26 -9.42 -6.45
CA LEU A 99 -0.44 -8.11 -7.06
C LEU A 99 -1.51 -8.15 -8.15
N PRO A 100 -2.24 -7.04 -8.38
CA PRO A 100 -3.14 -6.95 -9.52
C PRO A 100 -2.36 -7.03 -10.85
N PRO A 101 -3.07 -7.24 -11.99
CA PRO A 101 -2.42 -7.44 -13.29
C PRO A 101 -1.56 -6.27 -13.78
N SER A 102 -1.86 -5.04 -13.33
CA SER A 102 -1.10 -3.83 -13.67
C SER A 102 -1.28 -2.74 -12.62
N SER A 103 -0.56 -1.64 -12.79
CA SER A 103 -0.73 -0.44 -11.95
C SER A 103 -2.16 0.08 -12.00
N ILE A 104 -2.67 0.55 -10.87
CA ILE A 104 -4.02 1.12 -10.71
C ILE A 104 -4.04 2.64 -10.81
N ALA A 105 -2.87 3.27 -10.74
CA ALA A 105 -2.65 4.71 -10.86
C ALA A 105 -1.23 4.98 -11.33
N MET A 106 -0.93 6.23 -11.65
CA MET A 106 0.44 6.67 -11.88
C MET A 106 1.16 6.71 -10.53
N PRO A 107 2.19 5.88 -10.30
CA PRO A 107 2.91 5.88 -9.03
C PRO A 107 3.74 7.15 -8.85
N SER A 108 3.74 7.71 -7.65
CA SER A 108 4.62 8.82 -7.30
C SER A 108 6.08 8.34 -7.19
N VAL A 109 7.03 9.25 -7.40
CA VAL A 109 8.46 8.95 -7.21
C VAL A 109 8.73 8.51 -5.76
N ALA A 110 8.10 9.17 -4.78
CA ALA A 110 8.22 8.81 -3.37
C ALA A 110 7.71 7.39 -3.09
N ALA A 111 6.61 6.96 -3.72
CA ALA A 111 6.10 5.60 -3.58
C ALA A 111 7.01 4.57 -4.24
N ILE A 112 7.57 4.86 -5.41
CA ILE A 112 8.56 3.98 -6.06
C ILE A 112 9.77 3.81 -5.15
N ASP A 113 10.32 4.91 -4.64
CA ASP A 113 11.45 4.87 -3.71
C ASP A 113 11.08 4.16 -2.40
N GLY A 114 9.85 4.33 -1.91
CA GLY A 114 9.31 3.63 -0.74
C GLY A 114 9.25 2.12 -0.92
N VAL A 115 8.84 1.64 -2.10
CA VAL A 115 8.85 0.20 -2.43
C VAL A 115 10.28 -0.33 -2.55
N LEU A 116 11.16 0.40 -3.23
CA LEU A 116 12.56 0.00 -3.40
C LEU A 116 13.33 -0.02 -2.07
N ASN A 117 13.00 0.89 -1.16
CA ASN A 117 13.61 1.02 0.16
C ASN A 117 12.63 0.62 1.28
N PHE A 118 11.80 -0.40 1.02
CA PHE A 118 10.80 -0.84 1.98
C PHE A 118 11.42 -1.12 3.35
N GLU A 119 10.70 -0.73 4.40
CA GLU A 119 11.10 -0.93 5.78
C GLU A 119 10.99 -2.41 6.16
N ASN A 120 12.03 -2.93 6.81
CA ASN A 120 12.06 -4.31 7.30
C ASN A 120 11.37 -4.36 8.66
N HIS A 121 10.19 -4.96 8.71
CA HIS A 121 9.37 -5.12 9.92
C HIS A 121 8.43 -6.33 9.77
N ASP A 122 7.68 -6.65 10.83
CA ASP A 122 6.75 -7.77 10.87
C ASP A 122 5.27 -7.35 10.77
N TYR A 123 4.99 -6.10 10.45
CA TYR A 123 3.61 -5.63 10.32
C TYR A 123 2.92 -6.29 9.14
N LEU A 124 1.67 -6.68 9.36
CA LEU A 124 0.78 -7.30 8.37
C LEU A 124 -0.51 -6.50 8.13
N PHE A 125 -0.79 -5.54 9.00
CA PHE A 125 -2.01 -4.73 8.98
C PHE A 125 -1.70 -3.27 9.24
N PHE A 126 -2.52 -2.40 8.70
CA PHE A 126 -2.54 -0.97 9.05
C PHE A 126 -3.95 -0.41 8.86
N CYS A 127 -4.26 0.67 9.56
CA CYS A 127 -5.47 1.46 9.41
C CYS A 127 -5.19 2.91 9.78
N ALA A 128 -6.07 3.83 9.40
CA ALA A 128 -5.93 5.24 9.74
C ALA A 128 -5.83 5.45 11.25
N ARG A 129 -5.00 6.42 11.65
CA ARG A 129 -4.86 6.83 13.06
C ARG A 129 -6.07 7.62 13.55
N PRO A 130 -6.43 7.50 14.83
CA PRO A 130 -7.48 8.33 15.43
C PRO A 130 -7.11 9.81 15.55
N THR A 131 -5.86 10.18 15.29
CA THR A 131 -5.37 11.57 15.27
C THR A 131 -5.78 12.36 14.04
N PHE A 132 -6.26 11.70 12.98
CA PHE A 132 -6.65 12.33 11.71
C PHE A 132 -5.56 13.19 11.06
N ASP A 133 -4.31 12.80 11.23
CA ASP A 133 -3.12 13.45 10.68
C ASP A 133 -2.67 12.89 9.32
N GLY A 134 -3.43 11.93 8.77
CA GLY A 134 -3.12 11.24 7.52
C GLY A 134 -2.13 10.09 7.67
N TYR A 135 -1.68 9.79 8.89
CA TYR A 135 -0.84 8.64 9.20
C TYR A 135 -1.65 7.41 9.60
N HIS A 136 -0.99 6.27 9.67
CA HIS A 136 -1.60 4.98 9.97
C HIS A 136 -1.05 4.37 11.26
N SER A 137 -1.87 3.53 11.89
CA SER A 137 -1.47 2.63 12.96
C SER A 137 -1.17 1.25 12.36
N PHE A 138 -0.03 0.69 12.67
CA PHE A 138 0.44 -0.59 12.14
C PHE A 138 0.30 -1.69 13.20
N ALA A 139 0.03 -2.92 12.75
CA ALA A 139 -0.15 -4.07 13.62
C ALA A 139 0.49 -5.33 13.03
N ARG A 140 1.00 -6.20 13.91
CA ARG A 140 1.55 -7.51 13.56
C ARG A 140 0.47 -8.57 13.51
N THR A 141 -0.51 -8.46 14.39
CA THR A 141 -1.59 -9.43 14.56
C THR A 141 -2.94 -8.82 14.20
N TYR A 142 -3.89 -9.67 13.85
CA TYR A 142 -5.27 -9.25 13.59
C TYR A 142 -5.94 -8.65 14.84
N GLY A 143 -5.62 -9.17 16.03
CA GLY A 143 -6.12 -8.62 17.30
C GLY A 143 -5.69 -7.18 17.54
N GLU A 144 -4.41 -6.89 17.34
CA GLU A 144 -3.88 -5.52 17.41
C GLU A 144 -4.54 -4.60 16.37
N HIS A 145 -4.71 -5.09 15.14
CA HIS A 145 -5.39 -4.36 14.09
C HIS A 145 -6.84 -4.00 14.46
N LEU A 146 -7.59 -4.96 15.03
CA LEU A 146 -8.95 -4.71 15.49
C LEU A 146 -8.99 -3.65 16.61
N ALA A 147 -8.03 -3.66 17.53
CA ALA A 147 -7.93 -2.65 18.57
C ALA A 147 -7.70 -1.25 17.96
N ASN A 148 -6.77 -1.14 17.00
CA ASN A 148 -6.51 0.10 16.28
C ASN A 148 -7.74 0.60 15.50
N ALA A 149 -8.43 -0.31 14.81
CA ALA A 149 -9.65 0.01 14.05
C ALA A 149 -10.79 0.50 14.96
N ARG A 150 -10.94 -0.11 16.13
CA ARG A 150 -11.93 0.33 17.15
C ARG A 150 -11.60 1.74 17.67
N ALA A 151 -10.33 2.02 17.95
CA ALA A 151 -9.89 3.34 18.39
C ALA A 151 -10.21 4.41 17.33
N TYR A 152 -9.95 4.13 16.06
CA TYR A 152 -10.29 5.01 14.95
C TYR A 152 -11.81 5.22 14.83
N SER A 153 -12.60 4.14 14.88
CA SER A 153 -14.06 4.22 14.81
C SER A 153 -14.67 4.99 15.98
N ALA A 154 -14.14 4.79 17.19
CA ALA A 154 -14.57 5.54 18.37
C ALA A 154 -14.34 7.05 18.21
N GLU A 155 -13.20 7.45 17.63
CA GLU A 155 -12.90 8.86 17.39
C GLU A 155 -13.77 9.45 16.27
N LEU A 156 -14.07 8.69 15.20
CA LEU A 156 -15.04 9.09 14.19
C LEU A 156 -16.41 9.40 14.80
N ASN A 157 -16.90 8.49 15.67
CA ASN A 157 -18.18 8.65 16.35
C ASN A 157 -18.17 9.85 17.30
N ARG A 158 -17.07 10.07 18.04
CA ARG A 158 -16.92 11.24 18.93
C ARG A 158 -17.00 12.55 18.15
N ARG A 159 -16.47 12.59 16.92
CA ARG A 159 -16.49 13.77 16.04
C ARG A 159 -17.75 13.88 15.17
N ASN A 160 -18.71 12.97 15.31
CA ASN A 160 -19.91 12.87 14.46
C ASN A 160 -19.63 12.82 12.96
N ILE A 161 -18.52 12.22 12.57
CA ILE A 161 -18.17 11.99 11.16
C ILE A 161 -18.81 10.66 10.71
N LYS A 162 -19.76 10.74 9.74
CA LYS A 162 -20.46 9.59 9.16
C LYS A 162 -19.82 9.13 7.84
#